data_9315046bcee2ff731eb038c2be62d2f2
#
_entry.id   9315046bcee2ff731eb038c2be62d2f2
#
_cell.length_a   1.000
_cell.length_b   1.000
_cell.length_c   1.000
_cell.angle_alpha   90.00
_cell.angle_beta   90.00
_cell.angle_gamma   90.00
#
_symmetry.space_group_name_H-M   'P 1'
#
loop_
_entity.id
_entity.type
_entity.pdbx_description
1 polymer ?
#
loop_
_entity_poly.entity_id
_entity_poly.type
_entity_poly.pdbx_seq_one_letter_code
_entity_poly.pdbx_strand_id
1 'polypeptide(L)'
;MKRGCILLLTALILSANAFAQRDSIDAEAKRTSLTLAAIYGNNANYYGQTAEEKLPYILTNAALRLKSGFYFSAGSYKLINAGGSAISELDLSAGFEADLAKNFSSSIGYTRSIFAKNSPLLGAANENTLSASLAYDLNFIKTSLNTYYAFGTQRDLFLSFSASKSLNLGSLLSDKDFISFEPGLELVGGTLHYLEEYIVRRDRRDALPNTPIFPNRDLNYTMTRSASSFDMISYNMNFLLGYNRSNYLIEAGWQVSTLGINVAETKQKPRSFFNLSLYYQF
;
A
#
# COMPACT_ATOMS: atom_id res chain seq x y z
N MET A 1 20.19 33.02 -10.59
CA MET A 1 20.08 31.56 -10.40
C MET A 1 18.67 30.96 -10.58
N LYS A 2 17.58 31.70 -10.62
CA LYS A 2 16.20 31.17 -10.77
C LYS A 2 15.77 30.82 -12.21
N ARG A 3 16.43 31.38 -13.23
CA ARG A 3 16.08 31.12 -14.65
C ARG A 3 16.70 29.84 -15.24
N GLY A 4 17.80 29.34 -14.66
CA GLY A 4 18.44 28.10 -15.10
C GLY A 4 17.71 26.83 -14.71
N CYS A 5 17.03 26.81 -13.55
CA CYS A 5 16.27 25.66 -13.09
C CYS A 5 15.00 25.40 -13.92
N ILE A 6 14.35 26.45 -14.41
CA ILE A 6 13.13 26.36 -15.24
C ILE A 6 13.46 25.80 -16.63
N LEU A 7 14.60 26.20 -17.20
CA LEU A 7 15.08 25.67 -18.49
C LEU A 7 15.52 24.21 -18.43
N LEU A 8 16.07 23.77 -17.30
CA LEU A 8 16.41 22.34 -17.10
C LEU A 8 15.15 21.48 -16.94
N LEU A 9 14.13 21.98 -16.25
CA LEU A 9 12.86 21.28 -16.08
C LEU A 9 12.10 21.15 -17.41
N THR A 10 12.11 22.21 -18.24
CA THR A 10 11.48 22.18 -19.59
C THR A 10 12.26 21.31 -20.56
N ALA A 11 13.59 21.24 -20.48
CA ALA A 11 14.40 20.34 -21.30
C ALA A 11 14.16 18.85 -20.92
N LEU A 12 13.95 18.54 -19.65
CA LEU A 12 13.61 17.18 -19.20
C LEU A 12 12.21 16.74 -19.69
N ILE A 13 11.27 17.66 -19.77
CA ILE A 13 9.90 17.39 -20.25
C ILE A 13 9.89 17.19 -21.77
N LEU A 14 10.74 17.89 -22.52
CA LEU A 14 10.81 17.79 -23.98
C LEU A 14 11.58 16.56 -24.48
N SER A 15 12.55 16.05 -23.72
CA SER A 15 13.27 14.82 -24.08
C SER A 15 12.47 13.54 -23.84
N ALA A 16 11.41 13.59 -23.04
CA ALA A 16 10.54 12.43 -22.77
C ALA A 16 9.62 12.04 -23.94
N ASN A 17 9.51 12.85 -24.98
CA ASN A 17 8.63 12.58 -26.12
C ASN A 17 9.27 11.68 -27.21
N ALA A 18 10.55 11.33 -27.10
CA ALA A 18 11.26 10.62 -28.18
C ALA A 18 11.14 9.08 -28.12
N PHE A 19 10.62 8.50 -27.03
CA PHE A 19 10.58 7.03 -26.83
C PHE A 19 9.21 6.45 -26.48
N ALA A 20 8.14 7.19 -26.71
CA ALA A 20 6.78 6.65 -26.61
C ALA A 20 6.44 5.90 -27.92
N GLN A 21 7.18 4.85 -28.25
CA GLN A 21 6.63 3.80 -29.10
C GLN A 21 5.56 3.08 -28.26
N ARG A 22 4.36 3.47 -28.51
CA ARG A 22 3.14 2.87 -28.01
C ARG A 22 3.00 1.52 -28.70
N ASP A 23 3.42 0.45 -28.07
CA ASP A 23 2.78 -0.81 -28.35
C ASP A 23 1.31 -0.61 -27.94
N SER A 24 0.46 -0.48 -28.94
CA SER A 24 -0.97 -0.57 -28.80
C SER A 24 -1.22 -1.96 -28.20
N ILE A 25 -1.34 -2.01 -26.88
CA ILE A 25 -2.06 -3.08 -26.24
C ILE A 25 -3.47 -2.89 -26.76
N ASP A 26 -3.78 -3.58 -27.85
CA ASP A 26 -5.14 -3.84 -28.28
C ASP A 26 -5.89 -4.21 -27.02
N ALA A 27 -7.08 -3.63 -26.80
CA ALA A 27 -7.91 -3.90 -25.63
C ALA A 27 -8.07 -5.43 -25.55
N GLU A 28 -7.15 -6.07 -24.83
CA GLU A 28 -7.09 -7.52 -24.72
C GLU A 28 -8.38 -7.91 -24.05
N ALA A 29 -9.21 -8.65 -24.77
CA ALA A 29 -10.52 -9.04 -24.30
C ALA A 29 -10.35 -9.61 -22.88
N LYS A 30 -11.01 -9.01 -21.87
CA LYS A 30 -10.91 -9.44 -20.47
C LYS A 30 -11.03 -10.96 -20.41
N ARG A 31 -9.98 -11.61 -19.96
CA ARG A 31 -9.91 -13.06 -19.78
C ARG A 31 -10.03 -13.38 -18.31
N THR A 32 -10.55 -14.55 -17.99
CA THR A 32 -10.45 -15.08 -16.64
C THR A 32 -8.99 -15.36 -16.35
N SER A 33 -8.45 -14.86 -15.26
CA SER A 33 -7.08 -15.05 -14.83
C SER A 33 -6.99 -15.40 -13.36
N LEU A 34 -6.04 -16.22 -13.00
CA LEU A 34 -5.64 -16.51 -11.62
C LEU A 34 -4.23 -15.96 -11.41
N THR A 35 -4.09 -15.03 -10.47
CA THR A 35 -2.78 -14.47 -10.10
C THR A 35 -2.40 -14.95 -8.71
N LEU A 36 -1.21 -15.51 -8.59
CA LEU A 36 -0.57 -15.81 -7.30
C LEU A 36 0.49 -14.77 -7.02
N ALA A 37 0.58 -14.30 -5.79
CA ALA A 37 1.57 -13.34 -5.35
C ALA A 37 2.25 -13.77 -4.05
N ALA A 38 3.54 -13.49 -3.93
CA ALA A 38 4.31 -13.60 -2.72
C ALA A 38 5.14 -12.32 -2.55
N ILE A 39 5.00 -11.65 -1.41
CA ILE A 39 5.64 -10.36 -1.15
C ILE A 39 6.39 -10.46 0.18
N TYR A 40 7.66 -10.13 0.17
CA TYR A 40 8.46 -9.89 1.36
C TYR A 40 8.62 -8.39 1.59
N GLY A 41 8.35 -7.92 2.80
CA GLY A 41 8.59 -6.54 3.20
C GLY A 41 9.53 -6.49 4.41
N ASN A 42 10.45 -5.51 4.40
CA ASN A 42 11.45 -5.36 5.46
C ASN A 42 10.89 -4.78 6.76
N ASN A 43 9.73 -4.15 6.70
CA ASN A 43 9.02 -3.61 7.85
C ASN A 43 7.55 -3.38 7.53
N ALA A 44 6.66 -3.83 8.40
CA ALA A 44 5.25 -3.52 8.30
C ALA A 44 5.03 -2.02 8.50
N ASN A 45 4.26 -1.43 7.61
CA ASN A 45 3.84 -0.04 7.77
C ASN A 45 2.34 0.09 7.48
N TYR A 46 1.73 1.06 8.12
CA TYR A 46 0.35 1.43 7.88
C TYR A 46 0.29 2.90 7.48
N TYR A 47 0.14 3.14 6.19
CA TYR A 47 0.19 4.48 5.62
C TYR A 47 1.41 5.31 6.07
N GLY A 48 2.60 4.67 6.04
CA GLY A 48 3.87 5.32 6.42
C GLY A 48 4.21 5.27 7.92
N GLN A 49 3.29 4.80 8.75
CA GLN A 49 3.54 4.61 10.17
C GLN A 49 4.09 3.21 10.46
N THR A 50 4.96 3.12 11.43
CA THR A 50 5.57 1.86 11.85
C THR A 50 5.47 1.69 13.34
N ALA A 51 5.57 0.47 13.75
CA ALA A 51 5.91 0.11 15.10
C ALA A 51 7.32 0.61 15.49
N GLU A 52 7.64 0.67 16.79
CA GLU A 52 9.00 0.98 17.28
C GLU A 52 9.99 -0.08 16.81
N GLU A 53 9.62 -1.35 16.90
CA GLU A 53 10.41 -2.46 16.38
C GLU A 53 10.12 -2.71 14.90
N LYS A 54 11.15 -3.15 14.18
CA LYS A 54 10.99 -3.58 12.80
C LYS A 54 10.22 -4.90 12.76
N LEU A 55 9.14 -4.91 11.98
CA LEU A 55 8.27 -6.05 11.78
C LEU A 55 8.33 -6.49 10.31
N PRO A 56 9.36 -7.24 9.88
CA PRO A 56 9.40 -7.80 8.54
C PRO A 56 8.26 -8.81 8.37
N TYR A 57 7.75 -8.91 7.14
CA TYR A 57 6.59 -9.74 6.86
C TYR A 57 6.69 -10.49 5.53
N ILE A 58 5.91 -11.53 5.41
CA ILE A 58 5.57 -12.19 4.16
C ILE A 58 4.05 -12.09 3.98
N LEU A 59 3.65 -11.64 2.80
CA LEU A 59 2.26 -11.65 2.34
C LEU A 59 2.16 -12.60 1.15
N THR A 60 1.17 -13.48 1.15
CA THR A 60 0.81 -14.29 -0.01
C THR A 60 -0.62 -14.01 -0.40
N ASN A 61 -0.91 -14.06 -1.70
CA ASN A 61 -2.26 -13.80 -2.20
C ASN A 61 -2.54 -14.66 -3.44
N ALA A 62 -3.78 -15.15 -3.54
CA ALA A 62 -4.34 -15.74 -4.74
C ALA A 62 -5.57 -14.93 -5.15
N ALA A 63 -5.57 -14.39 -6.35
CA ALA A 63 -6.66 -13.55 -6.88
C ALA A 63 -7.19 -14.13 -8.19
N LEU A 64 -8.47 -14.50 -8.20
CA LEU A 64 -9.24 -14.92 -9.38
C LEU A 64 -10.00 -13.71 -9.92
N ARG A 65 -9.71 -13.29 -11.14
CA ARG A 65 -10.46 -12.29 -11.88
C ARG A 65 -11.27 -12.96 -12.98
N LEU A 66 -12.56 -12.70 -13.01
CA LEU A 66 -13.47 -13.24 -14.02
C LEU A 66 -13.60 -12.26 -15.19
N LYS A 67 -13.82 -12.78 -16.37
CA LYS A 67 -14.10 -11.98 -17.58
C LYS A 67 -15.26 -10.98 -17.38
N SER A 68 -16.22 -11.28 -16.52
CA SER A 68 -17.33 -10.41 -16.18
C SER A 68 -16.97 -9.17 -15.34
N GLY A 69 -15.74 -9.09 -14.85
CA GLY A 69 -15.27 -8.03 -13.97
C GLY A 69 -15.33 -8.37 -12.48
N PHE A 70 -16.01 -9.45 -12.08
CA PHE A 70 -15.94 -9.90 -10.69
C PHE A 70 -14.56 -10.45 -10.35
N TYR A 71 -14.11 -10.18 -9.13
CA TYR A 71 -12.89 -10.78 -8.60
C TYR A 71 -13.10 -11.32 -7.19
N PHE A 72 -12.32 -12.33 -6.87
CA PHE A 72 -12.24 -12.95 -5.54
C PHE A 72 -10.78 -13.12 -5.19
N SER A 73 -10.41 -12.84 -3.93
CA SER A 73 -9.04 -13.12 -3.49
C SER A 73 -8.99 -13.66 -2.08
N ALA A 74 -7.93 -14.42 -1.83
CA ALA A 74 -7.57 -14.90 -0.50
C ALA A 74 -6.09 -14.58 -0.28
N GLY A 75 -5.80 -13.85 0.79
CA GLY A 75 -4.46 -13.43 1.18
C GLY A 75 -4.11 -13.89 2.58
N SER A 76 -2.83 -14.14 2.85
CA SER A 76 -2.34 -14.35 4.20
C SER A 76 -1.16 -13.45 4.49
N TYR A 77 -1.10 -12.96 5.72
CA TYR A 77 -0.05 -12.10 6.22
C TYR A 77 0.66 -12.74 7.42
N LYS A 78 1.97 -12.80 7.36
CA LYS A 78 2.82 -13.36 8.43
C LYS A 78 3.88 -12.34 8.83
N LEU A 79 3.87 -11.93 10.09
CA LEU A 79 4.98 -11.19 10.70
C LEU A 79 6.10 -12.17 11.06
N ILE A 80 7.33 -11.93 10.61
CA ILE A 80 8.44 -12.89 10.72
C ILE A 80 8.98 -12.90 12.16
N ASN A 81 9.17 -11.73 12.77
CA ASN A 81 9.83 -11.60 14.08
C ASN A 81 8.84 -11.46 15.25
N ALA A 82 7.55 -11.39 14.98
CA ALA A 82 6.53 -11.42 16.04
C ALA A 82 6.25 -12.87 16.39
N GLY A 83 6.56 -13.27 17.61
CA GLY A 83 6.18 -14.59 18.13
C GLY A 83 4.68 -14.86 17.93
N GLY A 84 4.27 -16.11 17.76
CA GLY A 84 2.87 -16.46 17.67
C GLY A 84 2.50 -17.37 16.50
N SER A 85 1.29 -17.22 15.94
CA SER A 85 0.71 -18.07 14.91
C SER A 85 1.52 -18.10 13.61
N ALA A 86 1.45 -19.22 12.88
CA ALA A 86 2.01 -19.34 11.51
C ALA A 86 1.44 -18.32 10.54
N ILE A 87 0.19 -17.89 10.73
CA ILE A 87 -0.49 -16.83 10.00
C ILE A 87 -0.91 -15.77 11.01
N SER A 88 -0.59 -14.52 10.77
CA SER A 88 -0.97 -13.37 11.61
C SER A 88 -2.35 -12.83 11.23
N GLU A 89 -2.68 -12.87 9.94
CA GLU A 89 -3.92 -12.37 9.35
C GLU A 89 -4.27 -13.16 8.09
N LEU A 90 -5.55 -13.41 7.87
CA LEU A 90 -6.11 -13.98 6.65
C LEU A 90 -7.15 -13.01 6.10
N ASP A 91 -7.00 -12.61 4.84
CA ASP A 91 -7.91 -11.73 4.12
C ASP A 91 -8.72 -12.49 3.08
N LEU A 92 -10.02 -12.30 3.09
CA LEU A 92 -10.92 -12.77 2.06
C LEU A 92 -11.60 -11.57 1.40
N SER A 93 -11.45 -11.43 0.09
CA SER A 93 -11.98 -10.29 -0.65
C SER A 93 -12.84 -10.73 -1.81
N ALA A 94 -13.85 -9.92 -2.10
CA ALA A 94 -14.66 -10.01 -3.29
C ALA A 94 -15.00 -8.60 -3.80
N GLY A 95 -15.10 -8.44 -5.12
CA GLY A 95 -15.43 -7.15 -5.70
C GLY A 95 -15.70 -7.20 -7.18
N PHE A 96 -15.83 -6.02 -7.75
CA PHE A 96 -16.13 -5.81 -9.14
C PHE A 96 -15.26 -4.70 -9.72
N GLU A 97 -14.68 -4.93 -10.91
CA GLU A 97 -13.86 -4.00 -11.68
C GLU A 97 -14.52 -3.73 -13.03
N ALA A 98 -14.60 -2.45 -13.42
CA ALA A 98 -15.16 -2.04 -14.69
C ALA A 98 -14.31 -0.98 -15.36
N ASP A 99 -14.12 -1.10 -16.68
CA ASP A 99 -13.59 -0.02 -17.50
C ASP A 99 -14.77 0.86 -17.94
N LEU A 100 -14.85 2.05 -17.35
CA LEU A 100 -15.90 3.02 -17.62
C LEU A 100 -15.68 3.74 -18.96
N ALA A 101 -14.38 3.88 -19.35
CA ALA A 101 -13.96 4.43 -20.63
C ALA A 101 -12.56 3.86 -20.97
N LYS A 102 -12.06 4.14 -22.17
CA LYS A 102 -10.77 3.63 -22.71
C LYS A 102 -9.58 3.80 -21.74
N ASN A 103 -9.56 4.90 -20.97
CA ASN A 103 -8.45 5.21 -20.05
C ASN A 103 -8.96 5.41 -18.62
N PHE A 104 -10.18 5.00 -18.32
CA PHE A 104 -10.82 5.22 -17.04
C PHE A 104 -11.41 3.93 -16.50
N SER A 105 -10.89 3.44 -15.40
CA SER A 105 -11.37 2.24 -14.72
C SER A 105 -11.84 2.55 -13.31
N SER A 106 -12.72 1.70 -12.81
CA SER A 106 -13.24 1.77 -11.45
C SER A 106 -13.27 0.39 -10.83
N SER A 107 -13.17 0.31 -9.53
CA SER A 107 -13.43 -0.90 -8.78
C SER A 107 -14.15 -0.61 -7.48
N ILE A 108 -14.89 -1.59 -7.01
CA ILE A 108 -15.50 -1.63 -5.69
C ILE A 108 -15.25 -3.01 -5.10
N GLY A 109 -14.92 -3.07 -3.81
CA GLY A 109 -14.61 -4.33 -3.16
C GLY A 109 -14.95 -4.34 -1.69
N TYR A 110 -15.05 -5.55 -1.16
CA TYR A 110 -15.18 -5.82 0.25
C TYR A 110 -14.12 -6.84 0.68
N THR A 111 -13.47 -6.56 1.80
CA THR A 111 -12.49 -7.46 2.42
C THR A 111 -12.91 -7.77 3.85
N ARG A 112 -12.85 -9.05 4.21
CA ARG A 112 -12.95 -9.55 5.56
C ARG A 112 -11.58 -10.00 6.02
N SER A 113 -11.03 -9.36 7.06
CA SER A 113 -9.78 -9.74 7.71
C SER A 113 -10.06 -10.59 8.95
N ILE A 114 -9.35 -11.70 9.06
CA ILE A 114 -9.45 -12.67 10.16
C ILE A 114 -8.09 -12.71 10.84
N PHE A 115 -8.02 -12.20 12.06
CA PHE A 115 -6.79 -12.12 12.82
C PHE A 115 -6.60 -13.35 13.72
N ALA A 116 -5.37 -13.85 13.79
CA ALA A 116 -5.04 -14.90 14.76
C ALA A 116 -5.14 -14.35 16.21
N LYS A 117 -5.57 -15.19 17.16
CA LYS A 117 -5.77 -14.78 18.56
C LYS A 117 -4.55 -14.09 19.21
N ASN A 118 -3.35 -14.48 18.81
CA ASN A 118 -2.09 -13.93 19.30
C ASN A 118 -1.42 -13.00 18.29
N SER A 119 -2.14 -12.52 17.29
CA SER A 119 -1.58 -11.60 16.32
C SER A 119 -1.36 -10.23 16.97
N PRO A 120 -0.20 -9.60 16.81
CA PRO A 120 0.00 -8.20 17.24
C PRO A 120 -0.90 -7.23 16.47
N LEU A 121 -1.51 -7.65 15.37
CA LEU A 121 -2.45 -6.89 14.57
C LEU A 121 -3.89 -6.93 15.13
N LEU A 122 -4.22 -7.91 15.99
CA LEU A 122 -5.58 -8.18 16.50
C LEU A 122 -6.21 -7.01 17.24
N GLY A 123 -5.74 -5.98 17.44
CA GLY A 123 -6.40 -4.88 18.12
C GLY A 123 -6.18 -3.54 17.42
N ALA A 124 -5.48 -3.60 16.34
CA ALA A 124 -5.06 -2.42 15.62
C ALA A 124 -5.84 -2.22 14.32
N ALA A 125 -6.52 -3.26 13.82
CA ALA A 125 -7.19 -3.22 12.53
C ALA A 125 -8.69 -3.54 12.65
N ASN A 126 -9.48 -2.90 11.82
CA ASN A 126 -10.87 -3.23 11.61
C ASN A 126 -10.96 -4.53 10.80
N GLU A 127 -11.93 -5.37 11.13
CA GLU A 127 -12.09 -6.67 10.48
C GLU A 127 -12.74 -6.58 9.10
N ASN A 128 -13.39 -5.46 8.79
CA ASN A 128 -14.13 -5.28 7.54
C ASN A 128 -13.65 -4.02 6.85
N THR A 129 -13.46 -4.10 5.53
CA THR A 129 -13.10 -2.94 4.71
C THR A 129 -13.92 -2.93 3.44
N LEU A 130 -14.62 -1.83 3.18
CA LEU A 130 -15.15 -1.50 1.86
C LEU A 130 -14.13 -0.63 1.15
N SER A 131 -13.85 -0.96 -0.10
CA SER A 131 -12.93 -0.21 -0.96
C SER A 131 -13.62 0.27 -2.22
N ALA A 132 -13.25 1.45 -2.68
CA ALA A 132 -13.61 1.95 -3.99
C ALA A 132 -12.38 2.61 -4.61
N SER A 133 -12.16 2.40 -5.90
CA SER A 133 -11.04 2.95 -6.64
C SER A 133 -11.49 3.51 -7.97
N LEU A 134 -10.90 4.63 -8.34
CA LEU A 134 -11.00 5.25 -9.66
C LEU A 134 -9.58 5.43 -10.19
N ALA A 135 -9.30 4.96 -11.39
CA ALA A 135 -8.00 5.12 -12.03
C ALA A 135 -8.14 5.73 -13.42
N TYR A 136 -7.30 6.69 -13.73
CA TYR A 136 -7.27 7.38 -15.00
C TYR A 136 -5.87 7.42 -15.58
N ASP A 137 -5.73 6.92 -16.80
CA ASP A 137 -4.48 6.94 -17.56
C ASP A 137 -4.44 8.15 -18.50
N LEU A 138 -3.62 9.14 -18.14
CA LEU A 138 -3.37 10.35 -18.92
C LEU A 138 -2.38 10.11 -20.08
N ASN A 139 -2.06 8.88 -20.43
CA ASN A 139 -1.04 8.41 -21.38
C ASN A 139 0.41 8.61 -20.92
N PHE A 140 0.73 9.67 -20.20
CA PHE A 140 2.07 9.97 -19.68
C PHE A 140 2.19 9.79 -18.17
N ILE A 141 1.08 9.80 -17.43
CA ILE A 141 0.98 9.55 -15.99
C ILE A 141 -0.31 8.79 -15.73
N LYS A 142 -0.23 7.76 -14.91
CA LYS A 142 -1.40 7.08 -14.33
C LYS A 142 -1.73 7.74 -13.00
N THR A 143 -3.00 8.07 -12.80
CA THR A 143 -3.51 8.62 -11.54
C THR A 143 -4.56 7.70 -10.96
N SER A 144 -4.63 7.60 -9.64
CA SER A 144 -5.71 6.88 -8.97
C SER A 144 -6.18 7.60 -7.70
N LEU A 145 -7.46 7.45 -7.43
CA LEU A 145 -8.10 7.84 -6.17
C LEU A 145 -8.68 6.59 -5.54
N ASN A 146 -8.20 6.24 -4.34
CA ASN A 146 -8.68 5.08 -3.61
C ASN A 146 -9.33 5.54 -2.31
N THR A 147 -10.42 4.89 -1.96
CA THR A 147 -11.17 5.12 -0.73
C THR A 147 -11.30 3.80 0.00
N TYR A 148 -11.02 3.79 1.30
CA TYR A 148 -11.17 2.63 2.16
C TYR A 148 -12.00 3.03 3.38
N TYR A 149 -13.12 2.35 3.57
CA TYR A 149 -13.94 2.48 4.76
C TYR A 149 -13.82 1.21 5.59
N ALA A 150 -13.03 1.29 6.64
CA ALA A 150 -12.79 0.20 7.56
C ALA A 150 -13.76 0.28 8.74
N PHE A 151 -14.36 -0.84 9.11
CA PHE A 151 -15.34 -0.89 10.19
C PHE A 151 -15.30 -2.22 10.94
N GLY A 152 -15.71 -2.18 12.19
CA GLY A 152 -15.67 -3.27 13.13
C GLY A 152 -15.76 -2.71 14.54
N THR A 153 -14.66 -2.74 15.26
CA THR A 153 -14.56 -2.12 16.60
C THR A 153 -14.66 -0.59 16.50
N GLN A 154 -14.09 -0.01 15.44
CA GLN A 154 -14.13 1.41 15.14
C GLN A 154 -14.54 1.64 13.69
N ARG A 155 -14.60 2.90 13.26
CA ARG A 155 -14.91 3.29 11.89
C ARG A 155 -13.86 4.25 11.40
N ASP A 156 -13.13 3.84 10.37
CA ASP A 156 -12.06 4.62 9.78
C ASP A 156 -12.30 4.84 8.30
N LEU A 157 -12.02 6.05 7.83
CA LEU A 157 -12.05 6.42 6.43
C LEU A 157 -10.66 6.84 6.00
N PHE A 158 -10.16 6.25 4.90
CA PHE A 158 -8.90 6.62 4.27
C PHE A 158 -9.15 6.98 2.82
N LEU A 159 -8.46 8.03 2.38
CA LEU A 159 -8.39 8.45 0.98
C LEU A 159 -6.93 8.46 0.56
N SER A 160 -6.63 7.84 -0.57
CA SER A 160 -5.29 7.85 -1.16
C SER A 160 -5.39 8.37 -2.59
N PHE A 161 -4.64 9.41 -2.91
CA PHE A 161 -4.42 9.87 -4.27
C PHE A 161 -3.01 9.52 -4.69
N SER A 162 -2.86 8.83 -5.81
CA SER A 162 -1.56 8.49 -6.37
C SER A 162 -1.39 8.96 -7.80
N ALA A 163 -0.14 9.22 -8.17
CA ALA A 163 0.28 9.52 -9.53
C ALA A 163 1.60 8.80 -9.80
N SER A 164 1.68 7.99 -10.86
CA SER A 164 2.87 7.25 -11.24
C SER A 164 3.11 7.28 -12.74
N LYS A 165 4.36 7.01 -13.15
CA LYS A 165 4.75 6.88 -14.55
C LYS A 165 5.55 5.61 -14.75
N SER A 166 5.02 4.70 -15.56
CA SER A 166 5.76 3.52 -15.97
C SER A 166 6.71 3.85 -17.12
N LEU A 167 7.98 3.51 -16.96
CA LEU A 167 9.07 3.66 -17.92
C LEU A 167 9.54 2.27 -18.32
N ASN A 168 9.48 1.96 -19.60
CA ASN A 168 10.08 0.74 -20.14
C ASN A 168 11.59 0.99 -20.36
N LEU A 169 12.44 0.22 -19.69
CA LEU A 169 13.91 0.34 -19.78
C LEU A 169 14.51 -0.64 -20.81
N GLY A 170 13.68 -1.38 -21.52
CA GLY A 170 14.11 -2.35 -22.53
C GLY A 170 14.12 -3.79 -22.03
N SER A 171 14.54 -4.71 -22.90
CA SER A 171 14.67 -6.14 -22.58
C SER A 171 16.02 -6.42 -21.91
N LEU A 172 16.07 -7.47 -21.05
CA LEU A 172 17.27 -7.86 -20.32
C LEU A 172 17.88 -9.16 -20.88
N LEU A 173 17.06 -10.19 -21.04
CA LEU A 173 17.51 -11.54 -21.40
C LEU A 173 16.98 -12.03 -22.75
N SER A 174 15.84 -11.54 -23.19
CA SER A 174 15.18 -11.94 -24.43
C SER A 174 14.17 -10.91 -24.90
N ASP A 175 13.77 -10.98 -26.18
CA ASP A 175 12.72 -10.09 -26.73
C ASP A 175 11.32 -10.29 -26.10
N LYS A 176 11.19 -11.28 -25.22
CA LYS A 176 9.93 -11.60 -24.51
C LYS A 176 9.89 -11.08 -23.07
N ASP A 177 10.92 -10.38 -22.65
CA ASP A 177 10.97 -9.76 -21.34
C ASP A 177 11.17 -8.26 -21.46
N PHE A 178 10.88 -7.53 -20.39
CA PHE A 178 11.23 -6.13 -20.26
C PHE A 178 11.41 -5.72 -18.79
N ILE A 179 12.27 -4.75 -18.59
CA ILE A 179 12.43 -4.07 -17.30
C ILE A 179 11.56 -2.84 -17.31
N SER A 180 10.78 -2.65 -16.26
CA SER A 180 10.01 -1.44 -16.01
C SER A 180 10.54 -0.72 -14.78
N PHE A 181 10.53 0.60 -14.82
CA PHE A 181 10.76 1.46 -13.65
C PHE A 181 9.56 2.38 -13.47
N GLU A 182 8.96 2.37 -12.29
CA GLU A 182 7.77 3.16 -12.02
C GLU A 182 7.96 4.04 -10.77
N PRO A 183 8.42 5.30 -10.94
CA PRO A 183 8.36 6.31 -9.91
C PRO A 183 6.92 6.79 -9.72
N GLY A 184 6.54 7.01 -8.47
CA GLY A 184 5.21 7.48 -8.10
C GLY A 184 5.20 8.33 -6.84
N LEU A 185 4.13 9.11 -6.71
CA LEU A 185 3.80 9.89 -5.52
C LEU A 185 2.43 9.44 -5.01
N GLU A 186 2.28 9.39 -3.71
CA GLU A 186 1.01 9.08 -3.06
C GLU A 186 0.79 10.00 -1.87
N LEU A 187 -0.43 10.53 -1.78
CA LEU A 187 -0.93 11.35 -0.69
C LEU A 187 -2.01 10.56 0.03
N VAL A 188 -1.88 10.38 1.33
CA VAL A 188 -2.86 9.64 2.13
C VAL A 188 -3.46 10.57 3.18
N GLY A 189 -4.76 10.70 3.18
CA GLY A 189 -5.56 11.33 4.22
C GLY A 189 -6.49 10.30 4.88
N GLY A 190 -6.86 10.53 6.13
CA GLY A 190 -7.77 9.63 6.81
C GLY A 190 -8.13 10.06 8.22
N THR A 191 -8.95 9.25 8.87
CA THR A 191 -9.30 9.43 10.27
C THR A 191 -8.17 9.02 11.18
N LEU A 192 -7.93 9.74 12.25
CA LEU A 192 -6.80 9.50 13.16
C LEU A 192 -7.08 8.43 14.23
N HIS A 193 -8.31 7.98 14.39
CA HIS A 193 -8.71 7.02 15.44
C HIS A 193 -7.90 5.73 15.44
N TYR A 194 -7.69 5.17 14.28
CA TYR A 194 -6.93 3.94 14.12
C TYR A 194 -5.52 4.06 14.69
N LEU A 195 -4.90 5.22 14.49
CA LEU A 195 -3.52 5.49 14.86
C LEU A 195 -3.34 5.61 16.37
N GLU A 196 -4.23 6.30 17.04
CA GLU A 196 -4.22 6.47 18.50
C GLU A 196 -4.41 5.11 19.20
N GLU A 197 -5.33 4.30 18.73
CA GLU A 197 -5.59 2.99 19.33
C GLU A 197 -4.46 1.98 19.09
N TYR A 198 -3.84 2.03 17.91
CA TYR A 198 -2.71 1.17 17.58
C TYR A 198 -1.50 1.45 18.49
N ILE A 199 -1.16 2.70 18.71
CA ILE A 199 -0.06 3.12 19.58
C ILE A 199 -0.36 2.76 21.04
N VAL A 200 -1.55 3.12 21.55
CA VAL A 200 -1.93 2.88 22.95
C VAL A 200 -2.01 1.40 23.31
N ARG A 201 -2.57 0.57 22.43
CA ARG A 201 -2.66 -0.88 22.70
C ARG A 201 -1.30 -1.56 22.67
N ARG A 202 -0.37 -1.06 21.89
CA ARG A 202 0.99 -1.57 21.85
C ARG A 202 1.75 -1.25 23.13
N ASP A 203 1.70 -0.01 23.61
CA ASP A 203 2.31 0.39 24.87
C ASP A 203 1.79 -0.44 26.05
N ARG A 204 0.52 -0.84 26.03
CA ARG A 204 -0.05 -1.74 27.06
C ARG A 204 0.44 -3.18 26.97
N ARG A 205 0.83 -3.67 25.80
CA ARG A 205 1.34 -5.04 25.64
C ARG A 205 2.82 -5.16 26.01
N ASP A 206 3.58 -4.10 25.77
CA ASP A 206 5.00 -4.05 26.11
C ASP A 206 5.25 -3.61 27.56
N ALA A 207 4.20 -3.28 28.32
CA ALA A 207 4.31 -3.05 29.75
C ALA A 207 4.73 -4.37 30.43
N LEU A 208 5.98 -4.40 30.89
CA LEU A 208 6.54 -5.49 31.67
C LEU A 208 5.62 -5.85 32.87
N PRO A 209 5.46 -7.14 33.19
CA PRO A 209 4.68 -7.54 34.35
C PRO A 209 5.20 -6.81 35.59
N ASN A 210 4.28 -6.27 36.39
CA ASN A 210 4.54 -5.55 37.63
C ASN A 210 5.69 -6.13 38.41
N THR A 211 6.85 -5.49 38.34
CA THR A 211 7.94 -5.75 39.25
C THR A 211 7.90 -4.72 40.37
N PRO A 212 8.15 -5.07 41.65
CA PRO A 212 8.06 -4.16 42.79
C PRO A 212 9.01 -2.96 42.75
N ILE A 213 9.84 -2.84 41.71
CA ILE A 213 10.91 -1.84 41.60
C ILE A 213 10.46 -0.59 40.81
N PHE A 214 9.32 -0.69 40.10
CA PHE A 214 8.75 0.46 39.36
C PHE A 214 7.34 0.71 39.86
N PRO A 215 7.12 1.75 40.72
CA PRO A 215 5.78 2.12 41.12
C PRO A 215 4.99 2.54 39.89
N ASN A 216 3.73 2.10 39.82
CA ASN A 216 2.75 2.47 38.84
C ASN A 216 2.94 3.94 38.41
N ARG A 217 3.54 4.18 37.28
CA ARG A 217 3.24 5.36 36.50
C ARG A 217 1.86 5.08 35.88
N ASP A 218 0.87 5.77 36.41
CA ASP A 218 -0.42 5.91 35.76
C ASP A 218 -0.17 6.42 34.35
N LEU A 219 -0.03 5.49 33.39
CA LEU A 219 -0.03 5.80 31.97
C LEU A 219 -1.48 6.07 31.50
N ASN A 220 -2.26 6.75 32.33
CA ASN A 220 -3.48 7.41 31.92
C ASN A 220 -3.13 8.73 31.23
N TYR A 221 -2.36 8.65 30.15
CA TYR A 221 -2.43 9.68 29.13
C TYR A 221 -3.71 9.44 28.33
N THR A 222 -4.81 9.81 28.93
CA THR A 222 -6.04 10.03 28.21
C THR A 222 -5.82 11.30 27.38
N MET A 223 -5.18 11.19 26.24
CA MET A 223 -5.37 12.18 25.18
C MET A 223 -6.80 12.01 24.69
N THR A 224 -7.73 12.63 25.38
CA THR A 224 -9.08 12.89 24.91
C THR A 224 -8.99 13.97 23.84
N ARG A 225 -8.35 13.69 22.73
CA ARG A 225 -8.59 14.43 21.50
C ARG A 225 -9.84 13.81 20.90
N SER A 226 -10.90 14.63 20.79
CA SER A 226 -12.13 14.25 20.12
C SER A 226 -11.78 13.82 18.69
N ALA A 227 -11.83 12.58 18.47
CA ALA A 227 -11.29 11.79 17.41
C ALA A 227 -12.18 11.79 16.16
N SER A 228 -12.43 12.90 15.55
CA SER A 228 -13.23 13.00 14.31
C SER A 228 -12.62 13.93 13.25
N SER A 229 -11.35 14.32 13.38
CA SER A 229 -10.71 15.09 12.33
C SER A 229 -10.15 14.18 11.26
N PHE A 230 -10.49 14.46 10.01
CA PHE A 230 -9.85 13.90 8.83
C PHE A 230 -8.61 14.73 8.54
N ASP A 231 -7.44 14.10 8.54
CA ASP A 231 -6.14 14.76 8.37
C ASP A 231 -5.27 14.07 7.33
N MET A 232 -4.24 14.79 6.87
CA MET A 232 -3.20 14.20 6.05
C MET A 232 -2.33 13.28 6.91
N ILE A 233 -2.32 11.99 6.56
CA ILE A 233 -1.58 10.95 7.28
C ILE A 233 -0.15 10.88 6.79
N SER A 234 0.05 10.78 5.47
CA SER A 234 1.39 10.63 4.91
C SER A 234 1.53 11.13 3.48
N TYR A 235 2.78 11.40 3.13
CA TYR A 235 3.27 11.71 1.81
C TYR A 235 4.30 10.64 1.44
N ASN A 236 4.04 9.87 0.40
CA ASN A 236 4.85 8.74 0.01
C ASN A 236 5.46 8.96 -1.38
N MET A 237 6.74 8.65 -1.51
CA MET A 237 7.42 8.48 -2.79
C MET A 237 7.66 6.98 -2.98
N ASN A 238 7.19 6.44 -4.09
CA ASN A 238 7.29 5.03 -4.43
C ASN A 238 8.17 4.85 -5.66
N PHE A 239 9.05 3.85 -5.64
CA PHE A 239 9.91 3.51 -6.76
C PHE A 239 9.84 2.00 -6.93
N LEU A 240 9.30 1.54 -8.07
CA LEU A 240 9.14 0.14 -8.39
C LEU A 240 10.05 -0.20 -9.56
N LEU A 241 10.85 -1.25 -9.41
CA LEU A 241 11.68 -1.82 -10.48
C LEU A 241 11.16 -3.23 -10.76
N GLY A 242 10.56 -3.41 -11.93
CA GLY A 242 9.93 -4.65 -12.34
C GLY A 242 10.71 -5.37 -13.43
N TYR A 243 10.88 -6.69 -13.31
CA TYR A 243 11.27 -7.59 -14.38
C TYR A 243 10.04 -8.39 -14.81
N ASN A 244 9.58 -8.13 -16.01
CA ASN A 244 8.37 -8.68 -16.58
C ASN A 244 8.72 -9.73 -17.65
N ARG A 245 8.11 -10.90 -17.56
CA ARG A 245 8.26 -11.94 -18.58
C ARG A 245 7.03 -12.84 -18.65
N SER A 246 6.33 -12.83 -19.80
CA SER A 246 5.15 -13.67 -20.05
C SER A 246 4.17 -13.74 -18.87
N ASN A 247 4.33 -14.73 -18.00
CA ASN A 247 3.40 -15.07 -16.93
C ASN A 247 3.86 -14.59 -15.56
N TYR A 248 5.07 -14.06 -15.41
CA TYR A 248 5.56 -13.63 -14.11
C TYR A 248 6.18 -12.23 -14.12
N LEU A 249 6.04 -11.56 -12.98
CA LEU A 249 6.64 -10.30 -12.65
C LEU A 249 7.42 -10.46 -11.35
N ILE A 250 8.68 -10.06 -11.34
CA ILE A 250 9.49 -9.89 -10.13
C ILE A 250 9.67 -8.39 -9.95
N GLU A 251 9.34 -7.87 -8.77
CA GLU A 251 9.36 -6.43 -8.52
C GLU A 251 10.08 -6.12 -7.21
N ALA A 252 11.02 -5.19 -7.28
CA ALA A 252 11.65 -4.59 -6.12
C ALA A 252 11.07 -3.19 -5.90
N GLY A 253 10.48 -2.97 -4.73
CA GLY A 253 9.87 -1.70 -4.34
C GLY A 253 10.68 -0.98 -3.26
N TRP A 254 10.77 0.34 -3.40
CA TRP A 254 11.29 1.23 -2.39
C TRP A 254 10.31 2.38 -2.16
N GLN A 255 9.87 2.54 -0.92
CA GLN A 255 8.98 3.62 -0.49
C GLN A 255 9.73 4.52 0.50
N VAL A 256 9.62 5.82 0.29
CA VAL A 256 10.02 6.85 1.26
C VAL A 256 8.77 7.56 1.72
N SER A 257 8.52 7.54 3.03
CA SER A 257 7.30 8.05 3.64
C SER A 257 7.61 9.15 4.64
N THR A 258 6.85 10.24 4.56
CA THR A 258 6.86 11.34 5.54
C THR A 258 5.45 11.48 6.11
N LEU A 259 5.34 11.48 7.44
CA LEU A 259 4.04 11.62 8.11
C LEU A 259 3.54 13.07 8.06
N GLY A 260 2.23 13.22 8.07
CA GLY A 260 1.55 14.51 8.19
C GLY A 260 1.84 15.20 9.53
N ILE A 261 1.75 16.52 9.56
CA ILE A 261 2.12 17.36 10.71
C ILE A 261 1.28 17.02 11.96
N ASN A 262 0.01 16.67 11.76
CA ASN A 262 -0.91 16.37 12.87
C ASN A 262 -0.78 14.92 13.38
N VAL A 263 -0.12 14.05 12.63
CA VAL A 263 0.13 12.65 12.99
C VAL A 263 1.45 12.49 13.74
N ALA A 264 2.41 13.34 13.45
CA ALA A 264 3.72 13.33 14.10
C ALA A 264 3.78 14.45 15.14
N GLU A 265 3.92 14.12 16.42
CA GLU A 265 4.11 15.12 17.52
C GLU A 265 5.39 15.96 17.35
N THR A 266 6.35 15.48 16.59
CA THR A 266 7.62 16.14 16.27
C THR A 266 7.97 15.91 14.80
N LYS A 267 8.78 16.81 14.18
CA LYS A 267 9.31 16.60 12.82
C LYS A 267 10.04 15.27 12.74
N GLN A 268 9.36 14.24 12.29
CA GLN A 268 9.95 12.91 12.10
C GLN A 268 10.77 12.89 10.81
N LYS A 269 11.89 12.17 10.85
CA LYS A 269 12.68 11.89 9.65
C LYS A 269 11.87 11.01 8.69
N PRO A 270 12.01 11.19 7.37
CA PRO A 270 11.43 10.26 6.41
C PRO A 270 11.83 8.82 6.71
N ARG A 271 10.89 7.90 6.56
CA ARG A 271 11.09 6.46 6.76
C ARG A 271 11.17 5.76 5.41
N SER A 272 12.01 4.74 5.34
CA SER A 272 12.21 3.95 4.12
C SER A 272 11.74 2.53 4.31
N PHE A 273 11.01 2.01 3.32
CA PHE A 273 10.48 0.65 3.27
C PHE A 273 10.92 -0.02 1.97
N PHE A 274 11.30 -1.27 2.06
CA PHE A 274 11.68 -2.08 0.92
C PHE A 274 10.82 -3.32 0.86
N ASN A 275 10.41 -3.70 -0.35
CA ASN A 275 9.72 -4.96 -0.60
C ASN A 275 10.30 -5.66 -1.82
N LEU A 276 10.09 -6.97 -1.87
CA LEU A 276 10.36 -7.82 -3.02
C LEU A 276 9.10 -8.65 -3.27
N SER A 277 8.59 -8.56 -4.48
CA SER A 277 7.34 -9.20 -4.87
C SER A 277 7.57 -10.14 -6.05
N LEU A 278 6.90 -11.27 -6.02
CA LEU A 278 6.81 -12.23 -7.11
C LEU A 278 5.34 -12.43 -7.44
N TYR A 279 4.97 -12.24 -8.70
CA TYR A 279 3.64 -12.50 -9.22
C TYR A 279 3.72 -13.55 -10.33
N TYR A 280 2.77 -14.46 -10.33
CA TYR A 280 2.60 -15.43 -11.41
C TYR A 280 1.13 -15.44 -11.83
N GLN A 281 0.89 -15.34 -13.14
CA GLN A 281 -0.46 -15.31 -13.72
C GLN A 281 -0.67 -16.48 -14.68
N PHE A 282 -1.82 -17.14 -14.47
CA PHE A 282 -2.29 -18.23 -15.33
C PHE A 282 -3.34 -17.75 -16.32
#